data_eee1ff066dd1e2332f7d431ddf26dcae
#
_entry.id   eee1ff066dd1e2332f7d431ddf26dcae
#
_cell.length_a   1.000
_cell.length_b   1.000
_cell.length_c   1.000
_cell.angle_alpha   90.00
_cell.angle_beta   90.00
_cell.angle_gamma   90.00
#
_symmetry.space_group_name_H-M   'P 1'
#
loop_
_entity.id
_entity.type
_entity.pdbx_description
1 polymer ?
#
loop_
_entity_poly.entity_id
_entity_poly.type
_entity_poly.pdbx_seq_one_letter_code
_entity_poly.pdbx_strand_id
1 'polypeptide(L)'
;MLNALEVGTRVPIHRHLKTSETVVCLEGRLDWVFYEEMAGVDTGGPAHDGETAADETQFVETARFRVCPRDGVFGIQVPQGAWHSIEVHEASTIFEAKDGAYGR
;
A
#
# COMPACT_ATOMS: atom_id res chain seq x y z
N MET A 1 -6.20 11.85 -0.13
CA MET A 1 -7.54 11.27 -0.38
C MET A 1 -8.02 10.51 0.85
N LEU A 2 -9.25 10.72 1.23
CA LEU A 2 -9.86 10.04 2.38
C LEU A 2 -10.59 8.79 1.91
N ASN A 3 -10.28 7.65 2.51
CA ASN A 3 -10.88 6.36 2.17
C ASN A 3 -11.43 5.68 3.40
N ALA A 4 -12.63 5.12 3.27
CA ALA A 4 -13.22 4.24 4.27
C ALA A 4 -13.07 2.80 3.81
N LEU A 5 -12.51 1.95 4.66
CA LEU A 5 -12.20 0.56 4.35
C LEU A 5 -12.96 -0.36 5.29
N GLU A 6 -13.72 -1.27 4.73
CA GLU A 6 -14.47 -2.26 5.52
C GLU A 6 -13.57 -3.41 5.96
N VAL A 7 -13.95 -4.05 7.06
CA VAL A 7 -13.24 -5.23 7.55
C VAL A 7 -13.23 -6.32 6.47
N GLY A 8 -12.10 -6.98 6.33
CA GLY A 8 -11.93 -8.02 5.31
C GLY A 8 -11.58 -7.50 3.91
N THR A 9 -11.55 -6.18 3.73
CA THR A 9 -11.10 -5.60 2.47
C THR A 9 -9.66 -6.02 2.19
N ARG A 10 -9.42 -6.46 0.97
CA ARG A 10 -8.08 -6.77 0.49
C ARG A 10 -7.74 -5.88 -0.69
N VAL A 11 -6.70 -5.11 -0.54
CA VAL A 11 -6.17 -4.30 -1.62
C VAL A 11 -5.13 -5.13 -2.36
N PRO A 12 -5.23 -5.27 -3.69
CA PRO A 12 -4.23 -6.03 -4.45
C PRO A 12 -2.82 -5.50 -4.23
N ILE A 13 -1.83 -6.37 -4.38
CA ILE A 13 -0.42 -5.94 -4.32
C ILE A 13 -0.17 -4.98 -5.46
N HIS A 14 0.28 -3.78 -5.15
CA HIS A 14 0.52 -2.73 -6.13
C HIS A 14 1.68 -1.83 -5.68
N ARG A 15 2.11 -0.95 -6.56
CA ARG A 15 3.13 0.05 -6.24
C ARG A 15 2.85 1.34 -7.01
N HIS A 16 3.45 2.42 -6.52
CA HIS A 16 3.43 3.71 -7.20
C HIS A 16 4.84 3.99 -7.71
N LEU A 17 4.98 4.12 -9.02
CA LEU A 17 6.29 4.21 -9.66
C LEU A 17 6.88 5.61 -9.62
N LYS A 18 6.05 6.64 -9.48
CA LYS A 18 6.49 8.03 -9.58
C LYS A 18 6.42 8.81 -8.27
N THR A 19 5.72 8.28 -7.28
CA THR A 19 5.48 9.00 -6.04
C THR A 19 5.71 8.11 -4.83
N SER A 20 6.09 8.72 -3.72
CA SER A 20 5.95 8.10 -2.41
C SER A 20 4.60 8.50 -1.84
N GLU A 21 4.16 7.81 -0.80
CA GLU A 21 2.86 8.03 -0.22
C GLU A 21 2.95 8.07 1.30
N THR A 22 2.27 9.05 1.90
CA THR A 22 2.10 9.11 3.35
C THR A 22 0.66 8.76 3.65
N VAL A 23 0.46 7.79 4.55
CA VAL A 23 -0.87 7.33 4.93
C VAL A 23 -1.05 7.55 6.41
N VAL A 24 -2.16 8.19 6.77
CA VAL A 24 -2.54 8.40 8.17
C VAL A 24 -3.85 7.66 8.41
N CYS A 25 -3.88 6.85 9.46
CA CYS A 25 -5.08 6.15 9.88
C CYS A 25 -5.78 6.99 10.94
N LEU A 26 -7.03 7.35 10.68
CA LEU A 26 -7.83 8.15 11.60
C LEU A 26 -8.56 7.29 12.61
N GLU A 27 -8.97 6.09 12.22
CA GLU A 27 -9.61 5.12 13.09
C GLU A 27 -9.47 3.72 12.50
N GLY A 28 -9.57 2.69 13.34
CA GLY A 28 -9.57 1.31 12.92
C GLY A 28 -8.26 0.58 13.19
N ARG A 29 -8.09 -0.54 12.53
CA ARG A 29 -6.90 -1.38 12.64
C ARG A 29 -6.67 -2.10 11.33
N LEU A 30 -5.47 -1.95 10.78
CA LEU A 30 -5.09 -2.59 9.55
C LEU A 30 -3.60 -2.93 9.55
N ASP A 31 -3.21 -3.84 8.67
CA ASP A 31 -1.81 -4.15 8.44
C ASP A 31 -1.42 -3.62 7.07
N TRP A 32 -0.28 -2.94 7.02
CA TRP A 32 0.36 -2.52 5.79
C TRP A 32 1.47 -3.50 5.49
N VAL A 33 1.40 -4.18 4.35
CA VAL A 33 2.29 -5.30 4.03
C VAL A 33 3.14 -4.94 2.83
N PHE A 34 4.44 -5.10 2.97
CA PHE A 34 5.40 -4.86 1.89
C PHE A 34 5.91 -6.16 1.32
N TYR A 35 6.20 -6.14 0.02
CA TYR A 35 6.64 -7.32 -0.72
C TYR A 35 7.82 -7.00 -1.61
N GLU A 36 8.56 -8.05 -1.98
CA GLU A 36 9.54 -8.01 -3.05
C GLU A 36 9.17 -9.06 -4.09
N GLU A 37 9.44 -8.76 -5.36
CA GLU A 37 9.26 -9.74 -6.41
C GLU A 37 10.30 -10.84 -6.26
N MET A 38 9.88 -12.08 -6.52
CA MET A 38 10.83 -13.19 -6.57
C MET A 38 11.71 -13.05 -7.81
N ALA A 39 12.96 -13.47 -7.68
CA ALA A 39 13.95 -13.34 -8.73
C ALA A 39 13.48 -13.96 -10.06
N GLY A 40 13.80 -13.29 -11.16
CA GLY A 40 13.52 -13.77 -12.49
C GLY A 40 12.21 -13.33 -13.10
N VAL A 41 11.46 -12.54 -12.38
CA VAL A 41 10.20 -11.99 -12.92
C VAL A 41 10.46 -10.60 -13.46
N ASP A 42 10.29 -10.43 -14.76
CA ASP A 42 10.36 -9.15 -15.40
C ASP A 42 8.96 -8.80 -15.92
N THR A 43 8.37 -7.79 -15.36
CA THR A 43 7.04 -7.37 -15.76
C THR A 43 7.03 -6.50 -17.02
N GLY A 44 8.15 -5.89 -17.35
CA GLY A 44 8.45 -5.30 -18.67
C GLY A 44 7.45 -4.36 -19.30
N GLY A 45 6.43 -3.94 -18.64
CA GLY A 45 5.44 -3.04 -19.22
C GLY A 45 5.86 -1.58 -19.15
N PRO A 46 5.19 -0.69 -19.91
CA PRO A 46 5.45 0.75 -19.80
C PRO A 46 5.11 1.24 -18.39
N ALA A 47 5.99 2.04 -17.82
CA ALA A 47 5.80 2.57 -16.49
C ALA A 47 4.74 3.67 -16.47
N HIS A 48 3.78 3.53 -15.58
CA HIS A 48 2.84 4.59 -15.24
C HIS A 48 2.69 4.60 -13.71
N ASP A 49 2.20 5.70 -13.17
CA ASP A 49 1.98 5.76 -11.71
C ASP A 49 0.82 4.83 -11.35
N GLY A 50 1.06 3.94 -10.43
CA GLY A 50 0.09 2.92 -10.03
C GLY A 50 0.19 1.67 -10.89
N GLU A 51 0.80 0.65 -10.35
CA GLU A 51 0.95 -0.63 -11.02
C GLU A 51 0.45 -1.73 -10.09
N THR A 52 -0.51 -2.52 -10.59
CA THR A 52 -1.00 -3.69 -9.89
C THR A 52 -0.24 -4.91 -10.40
N ALA A 53 0.12 -5.80 -9.49
CA ALA A 53 0.84 -7.01 -9.85
C ALA A 53 0.03 -7.88 -10.82
N ALA A 54 0.73 -8.46 -11.81
CA ALA A 54 0.13 -9.45 -12.69
C ALA A 54 -0.16 -10.73 -11.89
N ASP A 55 -1.18 -11.48 -12.30
CA ASP A 55 -1.62 -12.69 -11.59
C ASP A 55 -0.49 -13.72 -11.41
N GLU A 56 0.43 -13.78 -12.36
CA GLU A 56 1.52 -14.75 -12.36
C GLU A 56 2.73 -14.29 -11.56
N THR A 57 2.76 -13.04 -11.16
CA THR A 57 3.89 -12.51 -10.40
C THR A 57 3.92 -13.11 -9.01
N GLN A 58 5.09 -13.59 -8.61
CA GLN A 58 5.28 -14.15 -7.29
C GLN A 58 6.01 -13.15 -6.40
N PHE A 59 5.50 -13.01 -5.20
CA PHE A 59 6.03 -12.07 -4.21
C PHE A 59 6.36 -12.80 -2.92
N VAL A 60 7.31 -12.23 -2.19
CA VAL A 60 7.60 -12.62 -0.83
C VAL A 60 7.35 -11.42 0.08
N GLU A 61 6.64 -11.65 1.17
CA GLU A 61 6.41 -10.61 2.17
C GLU A 61 7.73 -10.30 2.88
N THR A 62 8.10 -9.02 2.91
CA THR A 62 9.36 -8.58 3.53
C THR A 62 9.15 -7.83 4.83
N ALA A 63 8.01 -7.17 4.99
CA ALA A 63 7.69 -6.43 6.21
C ALA A 63 6.19 -6.28 6.36
N ARG A 64 5.74 -6.20 7.61
CA ARG A 64 4.33 -6.01 7.94
C ARG A 64 4.25 -5.06 9.12
N PHE A 65 3.43 -4.02 8.99
CA PHE A 65 3.26 -3.02 10.04
C PHE A 65 1.80 -2.90 10.42
N ARG A 66 1.51 -3.07 11.71
CA ARG A 66 0.18 -2.82 12.22
C ARG A 66 -0.01 -1.32 12.42
N VAL A 67 -1.05 -0.78 11.81
CA VAL A 67 -1.43 0.63 11.96
C VAL A 67 -2.75 0.66 12.73
N CYS A 68 -2.72 1.24 13.91
CA CYS A 68 -3.88 1.30 14.80
C CYS A 68 -3.72 2.49 15.73
N PRO A 69 -4.53 3.56 15.57
CA PRO A 69 -4.41 4.75 16.42
C PRO A 69 -4.53 4.47 17.92
N ARG A 70 -5.35 3.50 18.30
CA ARG A 70 -5.50 3.13 19.71
C ARG A 70 -4.22 2.58 20.32
N ASP A 71 -3.33 2.03 19.49
CA ASP A 71 -2.04 1.51 19.92
C ASP A 71 -0.92 2.55 19.75
N GLY A 72 -1.26 3.77 19.33
CA GLY A 72 -0.30 4.84 19.13
C GLY A 72 0.43 4.79 17.79
N VAL A 73 -0.01 3.97 16.87
CA VAL A 73 0.59 3.88 15.53
C VAL A 73 -0.40 4.48 14.53
N PHE A 74 -0.10 5.69 14.09
CA PHE A 74 -1.05 6.52 13.34
C PHE A 74 -0.85 6.49 11.83
N GLY A 75 0.29 6.07 11.35
CA GLY A 75 0.53 6.17 9.93
C GLY A 75 1.73 5.38 9.45
N ILE A 76 1.93 5.43 8.14
CA ILE A 76 3.03 4.76 7.49
C ILE A 76 3.46 5.54 6.27
N GLN A 77 4.75 5.49 5.97
CA GLN A 77 5.34 6.04 4.76
C GLN A 77 5.57 4.91 3.78
N VAL A 78 5.04 5.06 2.58
CA VAL A 78 5.20 4.07 1.50
C VAL A 78 6.20 4.63 0.50
N PRO A 79 7.42 4.06 0.42
CA PRO A 79 8.43 4.54 -0.53
C PRO A 79 7.98 4.36 -1.98
N GLN A 80 8.48 5.23 -2.84
CA GLN A 80 8.30 5.12 -4.28
C GLN A 80 8.76 3.74 -4.76
N GLY A 81 7.92 3.08 -5.54
CA GLY A 81 8.24 1.78 -6.12
C GLY A 81 8.06 0.57 -5.20
N ALA A 82 7.71 0.78 -3.94
CA ALA A 82 7.53 -0.34 -3.01
C ALA A 82 6.22 -1.08 -3.26
N TRP A 83 6.32 -2.38 -3.50
CA TRP A 83 5.14 -3.24 -3.62
C TRP A 83 4.48 -3.39 -2.25
N HIS A 84 3.18 -3.19 -2.20
CA HIS A 84 2.45 -3.25 -0.93
C HIS A 84 0.99 -3.65 -1.13
N SER A 85 0.40 -4.09 -0.02
CA SER A 85 -1.04 -4.35 0.08
C SER A 85 -1.51 -3.95 1.47
N ILE A 86 -2.83 -4.01 1.68
CA ILE A 86 -3.45 -3.67 2.96
C ILE A 86 -4.38 -4.80 3.35
N GLU A 87 -4.32 -5.21 4.61
CA GLU A 87 -5.28 -6.14 5.22
C GLU A 87 -6.03 -5.40 6.32
N VAL A 88 -7.33 -5.34 6.22
CA VAL A 88 -8.17 -4.55 7.13
C VAL A 88 -8.78 -5.47 8.18
N HIS A 89 -8.39 -5.27 9.44
CA HIS A 89 -8.86 -6.08 10.58
C HIS A 89 -10.09 -5.50 11.25
N GLU A 90 -10.23 -4.19 11.24
CA GLU A 90 -11.42 -3.48 11.71
C GLU A 90 -11.74 -2.38 10.71
N ALA A 91 -12.99 -2.00 10.60
CA ALA A 91 -13.37 -0.91 9.69
C ALA A 91 -12.49 0.30 9.97
N SER A 92 -11.85 0.80 8.94
CA SER A 92 -10.80 1.81 9.06
C SER A 92 -11.06 2.99 8.15
N THR A 93 -10.62 4.17 8.59
CA THR A 93 -10.63 5.37 7.78
C THR A 93 -9.19 5.84 7.66
N ILE A 94 -8.72 6.00 6.44
CA ILE A 94 -7.35 6.44 6.16
C ILE A 94 -7.36 7.68 5.28
N PHE A 95 -6.32 8.49 5.43
CA PHE A 95 -6.03 9.62 4.56
C PHE A 95 -4.69 9.37 3.87
N GLU A 96 -4.69 9.47 2.56
CA GLU A 96 -3.49 9.24 1.76
C GLU A 96 -3.06 10.52 1.06
N ALA A 97 -1.78 10.85 1.18
CA ALA A 97 -1.17 11.99 0.52
C ALA A 97 0.03 11.51 -0.28
N LYS A 98 0.04 11.79 -1.57
CA LYS A 98 1.16 11.45 -2.44
C LYS A 98 2.14 12.61 -2.53
N ASP A 99 3.42 12.26 -2.56
CA ASP A 99 4.47 13.21 -2.87
C ASP A 99 4.46 13.48 -4.36
N GLY A 100 4.45 14.74 -4.74
CA GLY A 100 4.42 15.16 -6.14
C GLY A 100 3.12 15.85 -6.51
N ALA A 101 3.05 16.31 -7.75
CA ALA A 101 1.91 17.08 -8.23
C ALA A 101 0.78 16.16 -8.68
N TYR A 102 -0.42 16.42 -8.18
CA TYR A 102 -1.61 15.73 -8.62
C TYR A 102 -2.05 16.26 -10.00
N GLY A 103 -2.66 15.38 -10.80
CA GLY A 103 -3.23 15.78 -12.06
C GLY A 103 -2.24 15.91 -13.22
N ARG A 104 -1.11 15.30 -13.10
CA ARG A 104 -0.08 15.31 -14.14
C ARG A 104 0.13 13.96 -14.78
#